data_1c75eae207b3062e7de15f89aab00a3b
#
_entry.id   1c75eae207b3062e7de15f89aab00a3b
#
_cell.length_a   1.000
_cell.length_b   1.000
_cell.length_c   1.000
_cell.angle_alpha   90.00
_cell.angle_beta   90.00
_cell.angle_gamma   90.00
#
_symmetry.space_group_name_H-M   'P 1'
#
loop_
_entity.id
_entity.type
_entity.pdbx_description
1 polymer ?
#
loop_
_entity_poly.entity_id
_entity_poly.type
_entity_poly.pdbx_seq_one_letter_code
_entity_poly.pdbx_strand_id
1 'polypeptide(L)'
;MFPLALHNLVQSIEVLGAATRNFAERCVRGIKATERGPEMVERGLAICTGLVPHIGYDASAAIAKLAAKTGRTVREVARETTSLTAEQLDAALDPFKMTEPTGTI
;
A
#
# COMPACT_ATOMS: atom_id res chain seq x y z
N MET A 1 23.85 -30.21 -25.04
CA MET A 1 23.44 -29.36 -23.91
C MET A 1 22.78 -28.06 -24.39
N PHE A 2 23.38 -27.30 -25.28
CA PHE A 2 22.85 -26.00 -25.74
C PHE A 2 21.45 -26.07 -26.38
N PRO A 3 21.09 -27.02 -27.26
CA PRO A 3 19.76 -27.12 -27.84
C PRO A 3 18.65 -27.35 -26.81
N LEU A 4 18.92 -28.14 -25.79
CA LEU A 4 17.96 -28.38 -24.72
C LEU A 4 17.72 -27.16 -23.85
N ALA A 5 18.80 -26.44 -23.51
CA ALA A 5 18.69 -25.20 -22.75
C ALA A 5 17.90 -24.14 -23.52
N LEU A 6 18.14 -24.01 -24.82
CA LEU A 6 17.40 -23.09 -25.69
C LEU A 6 15.92 -23.49 -25.79
N HIS A 7 15.62 -24.76 -25.96
CA HIS A 7 14.25 -25.26 -25.99
C HIS A 7 13.50 -24.93 -24.70
N ASN A 8 14.10 -25.20 -23.55
CA ASN A 8 13.50 -24.91 -22.25
C ASN A 8 13.29 -23.39 -22.04
N LEU A 9 14.23 -22.59 -22.49
CA LEU A 9 14.11 -21.13 -22.41
C LEU A 9 12.93 -20.62 -23.24
N VAL A 10 12.87 -21.03 -24.52
CA VAL A 10 11.79 -20.60 -25.43
C VAL A 10 10.44 -21.08 -24.91
N GLN A 11 10.32 -22.33 -24.47
CA GLN A 11 9.09 -22.86 -23.88
C GLN A 11 8.66 -22.05 -22.65
N SER A 12 9.59 -21.70 -21.77
CA SER A 12 9.29 -20.89 -20.58
C SER A 12 8.76 -19.50 -20.97
N ILE A 13 9.34 -18.85 -21.98
CA ILE A 13 8.87 -17.57 -22.49
C ILE A 13 7.45 -17.69 -23.08
N GLU A 14 7.18 -18.70 -23.86
CA GLU A 14 5.87 -18.94 -24.47
C GLU A 14 4.79 -19.19 -23.41
N VAL A 15 5.06 -20.07 -22.43
CA VAL A 15 4.13 -20.39 -21.33
C VAL A 15 3.86 -19.15 -20.49
N LEU A 16 4.91 -18.40 -20.11
CA LEU A 16 4.76 -17.17 -19.32
C LEU A 16 3.98 -16.11 -20.10
N GLY A 17 4.26 -15.93 -21.38
CA GLY A 17 3.53 -15.00 -22.23
C GLY A 17 2.05 -15.35 -22.36
N ALA A 18 1.73 -16.62 -22.55
CA ALA A 18 0.34 -17.11 -22.61
C ALA A 18 -0.38 -16.93 -21.26
N ALA A 19 0.28 -17.28 -20.15
CA ALA A 19 -0.26 -17.13 -18.80
C ALA A 19 -0.53 -15.66 -18.46
N THR A 20 0.39 -14.76 -18.76
CA THR A 20 0.25 -13.31 -18.53
C THR A 20 -0.91 -12.74 -19.34
N ARG A 21 -1.03 -13.10 -20.60
CA ARG A 21 -2.14 -12.67 -21.46
C ARG A 21 -3.48 -13.16 -20.91
N ASN A 22 -3.57 -14.43 -20.55
CA ASN A 22 -4.79 -15.01 -19.98
C ASN A 22 -5.17 -14.30 -18.66
N PHE A 23 -4.20 -14.02 -17.79
CA PHE A 23 -4.43 -13.30 -16.56
C PHE A 23 -4.92 -11.87 -16.83
N ALA A 24 -4.27 -11.15 -17.74
CA ALA A 24 -4.68 -9.79 -18.10
C ALA A 24 -6.12 -9.76 -18.66
N GLU A 25 -6.46 -10.69 -19.53
CA GLU A 25 -7.79 -10.71 -20.17
C GLU A 25 -8.91 -11.20 -19.26
N ARG A 26 -8.63 -12.20 -18.40
CA ARG A 26 -9.67 -12.85 -17.61
C ARG A 26 -9.76 -12.38 -16.18
N CYS A 27 -8.68 -11.81 -15.63
CA CYS A 27 -8.66 -11.31 -14.26
C CYS A 27 -8.58 -9.78 -14.20
N VAL A 28 -7.65 -9.17 -14.93
CA VAL A 28 -7.38 -7.73 -14.79
C VAL A 28 -8.39 -6.89 -15.56
N ARG A 29 -8.68 -7.29 -16.80
CA ARG A 29 -9.63 -6.55 -17.63
C ARG A 29 -11.04 -6.62 -17.03
N GLY A 30 -11.58 -5.47 -16.68
CA GLY A 30 -12.92 -5.35 -16.09
C GLY A 30 -12.94 -5.26 -14.57
N ILE A 31 -11.78 -5.24 -13.88
CA ILE A 31 -11.73 -4.88 -12.47
C ILE A 31 -12.28 -3.45 -12.30
N LYS A 32 -13.21 -3.33 -11.36
CA LYS A 32 -13.77 -2.03 -10.95
C LYS A 32 -13.41 -1.78 -9.50
N ALA A 33 -13.01 -0.53 -9.22
CA ALA A 33 -12.82 -0.09 -7.85
C ALA A 33 -14.16 -0.15 -7.08
N THR A 34 -14.08 -0.52 -5.82
CA THR A 34 -15.21 -0.50 -4.89
C THR A 34 -14.85 0.34 -3.67
N GLU A 35 -15.84 0.80 -2.92
CA GLU A 35 -15.64 1.55 -1.68
C GLU A 35 -14.89 0.74 -0.60
N ARG A 36 -14.85 -0.57 -0.74
CA ARG A 36 -14.15 -1.44 0.19
C ARG A 36 -12.62 -1.23 0.17
N GLY A 37 -12.05 -0.84 -0.96
CA GLY A 37 -10.62 -0.56 -1.07
C GLY A 37 -10.18 0.57 -0.14
N PRO A 38 -10.74 1.78 -0.25
CA PRO A 38 -10.47 2.90 0.64
C PRO A 38 -10.75 2.57 2.12
N GLU A 39 -11.85 1.87 2.42
CA GLU A 39 -12.17 1.44 3.78
C GLU A 39 -11.08 0.53 4.38
N MET A 40 -10.55 -0.41 3.59
CA MET A 40 -9.48 -1.30 4.05
C MET A 40 -8.16 -0.56 4.27
N VAL A 41 -7.86 0.44 3.46
CA VAL A 41 -6.68 1.29 3.64
C VAL A 41 -6.79 2.08 4.94
N GLU A 42 -7.93 2.70 5.23
CA GLU A 42 -8.17 3.46 6.47
C GLU A 42 -8.05 2.59 7.72
N ARG A 43 -8.48 1.33 7.66
CA ARG A 43 -8.34 0.36 8.76
C ARG A 43 -6.94 -0.24 8.85
N GLY A 44 -6.12 -0.04 7.83
CA GLY A 44 -4.75 -0.56 7.76
C GLY A 44 -3.80 0.20 8.69
N LEU A 45 -2.80 -0.50 9.23
CA LEU A 45 -1.77 0.14 10.06
C LEU A 45 -0.68 0.81 9.22
N ALA A 46 -0.52 0.42 7.95
CA ALA A 46 0.51 0.94 7.07
C ALA A 46 0.40 2.46 6.86
N ILE A 47 -0.80 3.02 6.95
CA ILE A 47 -1.06 4.45 6.82
C ILE A 47 -0.29 5.30 7.85
N CYS A 48 0.14 4.72 8.98
CA CYS A 48 0.92 5.43 10.00
C CYS A 48 2.28 5.93 9.47
N THR A 49 2.80 5.38 8.37
CA THR A 49 4.05 5.86 7.75
C THR A 49 3.95 7.31 7.28
N GLY A 50 2.76 7.79 6.93
CA GLY A 50 2.53 9.20 6.60
C GLY A 50 2.74 10.16 7.77
N LEU A 51 2.70 9.68 9.02
CA LEU A 51 2.96 10.49 10.21
C LEU A 51 4.46 10.67 10.49
N VAL A 52 5.32 9.80 9.96
CA VAL A 52 6.76 9.80 10.27
C VAL A 52 7.44 11.15 10.01
N PRO A 53 7.19 11.87 8.91
CA PRO A 53 7.78 13.18 8.67
C PRO A 53 7.37 14.24 9.71
N HIS A 54 6.23 14.06 10.38
CA HIS A 54 5.65 15.04 11.28
C HIS A 54 5.97 14.79 12.75
N ILE A 55 5.99 13.52 13.18
CA ILE A 55 6.14 13.14 14.60
C ILE A 55 7.28 12.16 14.85
N GLY A 56 8.00 11.75 13.81
CA GLY A 56 9.09 10.77 13.90
C GLY A 56 8.62 9.32 13.91
N TYR A 57 9.58 8.42 13.71
CA TYR A 57 9.32 6.98 13.57
C TYR A 57 8.75 6.33 14.85
N ASP A 58 9.39 6.61 16.00
CA ASP A 58 9.00 5.95 17.27
C ASP A 58 7.58 6.32 17.70
N ALA A 59 7.22 7.59 17.58
CA ALA A 59 5.85 8.05 17.89
C ALA A 59 4.83 7.44 16.92
N SER A 60 5.14 7.38 15.62
CA SER A 60 4.27 6.75 14.62
C SER A 60 4.10 5.26 14.89
N ALA A 61 5.17 4.55 15.27
CA ALA A 61 5.13 3.14 15.63
C ALA A 61 4.31 2.89 16.91
N ALA A 62 4.38 3.79 17.90
CA ALA A 62 3.58 3.71 19.11
C ALA A 62 2.07 3.86 18.79
N ILE A 63 1.71 4.78 17.91
CA ILE A 63 0.34 4.98 17.44
C ILE A 63 -0.17 3.71 16.74
N ALA A 64 0.61 3.14 15.82
CA ALA A 64 0.24 1.91 15.12
C ALA A 64 0.01 0.73 16.08
N LYS A 65 0.89 0.56 17.09
CA LYS A 65 0.74 -0.47 18.11
C LYS A 65 -0.52 -0.27 18.96
N LEU A 66 -0.82 0.97 19.31
CA LEU A 66 -2.03 1.30 20.08
C LEU A 66 -3.30 1.08 19.26
N ALA A 67 -3.31 1.48 17.98
CA ALA A 67 -4.39 1.21 17.05
C ALA A 67 -4.65 -0.29 16.90
N ALA A 68 -3.60 -1.10 16.69
CA ALA A 68 -3.71 -2.55 16.61
C ALA A 68 -4.27 -3.17 17.91
N LYS A 69 -3.83 -2.70 19.08
CA LYS A 69 -4.27 -3.22 20.38
C LYS A 69 -5.73 -2.87 20.68
N THR A 70 -6.19 -1.71 20.27
CA THR A 70 -7.52 -1.19 20.60
C THR A 70 -8.57 -1.45 19.51
N GLY A 71 -8.16 -1.93 18.32
CA GLY A 71 -9.04 -2.13 17.17
C GLY A 71 -9.52 -0.81 16.53
N ARG A 72 -8.89 0.32 16.88
CA ARG A 72 -9.19 1.66 16.36
C ARG A 72 -8.34 1.96 15.13
N THR A 73 -8.76 2.96 14.36
CA THR A 73 -7.97 3.43 13.22
C THR A 73 -6.75 4.23 13.69
N VAL A 74 -5.70 4.24 12.85
CA VAL A 74 -4.51 5.10 13.07
C VAL A 74 -4.91 6.57 13.21
N ARG A 75 -5.86 7.02 12.40
CA ARG A 75 -6.37 8.39 12.41
C ARG A 75 -7.02 8.77 13.74
N GLU A 76 -7.86 7.90 14.30
CA GLU A 76 -8.50 8.14 15.60
C GLU A 76 -7.48 8.24 16.72
N VAL A 77 -6.51 7.32 16.76
CA VAL A 77 -5.46 7.32 17.77
C VAL A 77 -4.55 8.54 17.62
N ALA A 78 -4.14 8.88 16.38
CA ALA A 78 -3.29 10.03 16.12
C ALA A 78 -3.96 11.35 16.53
N ARG A 79 -5.27 11.48 16.32
CA ARG A 79 -6.03 12.69 16.75
C ARG A 79 -6.00 12.92 18.26
N GLU A 80 -5.95 11.86 19.05
CA GLU A 80 -5.91 11.95 20.51
C GLU A 80 -4.49 12.09 21.07
N THR A 81 -3.51 11.51 20.38
CA THR A 81 -2.13 11.39 20.92
C THR A 81 -1.14 12.36 20.33
N THR A 82 -1.54 13.15 19.30
CA THR A 82 -0.65 14.13 18.67
C THR A 82 -1.23 15.54 18.77
N SER A 83 -0.36 16.54 18.62
CA SER A 83 -0.74 17.95 18.54
C SER A 83 -1.06 18.41 17.11
N LEU A 84 -1.13 17.48 16.15
CA LEU A 84 -1.43 17.80 14.76
C LEU A 84 -2.89 18.26 14.61
N THR A 85 -3.11 19.28 13.80
CA THR A 85 -4.47 19.72 13.47
C THR A 85 -5.19 18.69 12.60
N ALA A 86 -6.52 18.76 12.55
CA ALA A 86 -7.30 17.87 11.71
C ALA A 86 -6.86 17.93 10.22
N GLU A 87 -6.59 19.13 9.72
CA GLU A 87 -6.11 19.35 8.35
C GLU A 87 -4.74 18.73 8.11
N GLN A 88 -3.82 18.83 9.07
CA GLN A 88 -2.49 18.22 8.99
C GLN A 88 -2.59 16.71 9.03
N LEU A 89 -3.47 16.13 9.85
CA LEU A 89 -3.71 14.68 9.89
C LEU A 89 -4.31 14.17 8.58
N ASP A 90 -5.28 14.88 8.03
CA ASP A 90 -5.89 14.50 6.76
C ASP A 90 -4.88 14.56 5.61
N ALA A 91 -4.01 15.56 5.61
CA ALA A 91 -2.95 15.67 4.61
C ALA A 91 -1.86 14.60 4.76
N ALA A 92 -1.47 14.26 6.00
CA ALA A 92 -0.45 13.26 6.30
C ALA A 92 -0.93 11.82 6.06
N LEU A 93 -2.22 11.55 6.29
CA LEU A 93 -2.84 10.24 6.14
C LEU A 93 -3.62 10.10 4.81
N ASP A 94 -3.31 10.93 3.82
CA ASP A 94 -3.89 10.84 2.47
C ASP A 94 -3.19 9.70 1.69
N PRO A 95 -3.89 8.60 1.36
CA PRO A 95 -3.28 7.47 0.66
C PRO A 95 -2.75 7.83 -0.71
N PHE A 96 -3.37 8.78 -1.42
CA PHE A 96 -2.90 9.20 -2.74
C PHE A 96 -1.57 9.92 -2.65
N LYS A 97 -1.39 10.81 -1.67
CA LYS A 97 -0.10 11.49 -1.45
C LYS A 97 1.01 10.52 -1.08
N MET A 98 0.68 9.42 -0.41
CA MET A 98 1.66 8.38 -0.06
C MET A 98 2.14 7.56 -1.27
N THR A 99 1.45 7.61 -2.41
CA THR A 99 1.88 6.96 -3.66
C THR A 99 2.73 7.88 -4.55
N GLU A 100 2.78 9.16 -4.25
CA GLU A 100 3.62 10.12 -4.97
C GLU A 100 5.08 10.05 -4.48
N PRO A 101 6.07 10.19 -5.36
CA PRO A 101 7.46 10.25 -4.93
C PRO A 101 7.63 11.47 -4.01
N THR A 102 7.98 11.21 -2.76
CA THR A 102 8.30 12.25 -1.79
C THR A 102 9.60 12.93 -2.22
N GLY A 103 9.48 14.10 -2.84
CA GLY A 103 10.54 15.09 -3.00
C GLY A 103 11.89 14.59 -3.52
N THR A 104 12.43 15.32 -4.41
CA THR A 104 13.81 15.21 -4.91
C THR A 104 14.80 14.91 -3.77
N ILE A 105 15.49 13.79 -3.92
CA ILE A 105 16.72 13.48 -3.19
C ILE A 105 17.77 14.57 -3.50
#